data_9604f8a52a59f15898c33c55ed2295b7
#
_entry.id   9604f8a52a59f15898c33c55ed2295b7
#
_cell.length_a   1.000
_cell.length_b   1.000
_cell.length_c   1.000
_cell.angle_alpha   90.00
_cell.angle_beta   90.00
_cell.angle_gamma   90.00
#
_symmetry.space_group_name_H-M   'P 1'
#
loop_
_entity.id
_entity.type
_entity.pdbx_description
1 polymer ?
#
loop_
_entity_poly.entity_id
_entity_poly.type
_entity_poly.pdbx_seq_one_letter_code
_entity_poly.pdbx_strand_id
1 'polypeptide(L)'
;YIHLKSIPGASRELVNEAGLYADRLSVNVEIPKEENLKLLAPEKDHKSVFAPMKYIQQGVLESKEERQKFRHAPRFAPAGQSTQVIVGATSESDKDILFLSSALYGRPTMKRVYYSGYVSVNTYDKRLPALKQPPLVRENRLYQADWLLRFYQFKVDEIVDDAYPDLDLEIDPKLSWALRHPEQFPVDINKADYEMLLRVPGVGVKSAKLIVASRRFSRLGFYELKKIGVVMKKAQYFITCKELPLQMLTVNELSPQRVRSLLLPKPKKKVDERQLRLDF
;
A
#
# COMPACT_ATOMS: atom_id res chain seq x y z
N TYR A 1 23.08 4.91 -7.12
CA TYR A 1 21.72 4.64 -7.64
C TYR A 1 21.19 5.87 -8.36
N ILE A 2 20.84 5.73 -9.63
CA ILE A 2 20.35 6.82 -10.49
C ILE A 2 18.88 6.57 -10.80
N HIS A 3 18.02 7.49 -10.38
CA HIS A 3 16.60 7.48 -10.70
C HIS A 3 16.28 8.72 -11.54
N LEU A 4 15.94 8.53 -12.80
CA LEU A 4 15.54 9.62 -13.68
C LEU A 4 14.02 9.66 -13.87
N LYS A 5 13.47 10.87 -13.88
CA LYS A 5 12.06 11.12 -14.15
C LYS A 5 11.91 11.58 -15.60
N SER A 6 11.18 10.79 -16.38
CA SER A 6 10.75 11.16 -17.71
C SER A 6 9.49 12.03 -17.63
N ILE A 7 9.38 13.01 -18.50
CA ILE A 7 8.19 13.85 -18.59
C ILE A 7 7.15 13.21 -19.53
N PRO A 8 5.85 13.52 -19.34
CA PRO A 8 4.84 13.20 -20.34
C PRO A 8 5.23 13.73 -21.73
N GLY A 9 5.01 12.92 -22.77
CA GLY A 9 5.36 13.30 -24.14
C GLY A 9 6.85 13.18 -24.48
N ALA A 10 7.70 12.69 -23.59
CA ALA A 10 9.12 12.43 -23.91
C ALA A 10 9.26 11.50 -25.11
N SER A 11 10.19 11.83 -26.03
CA SER A 11 10.44 11.01 -27.22
C SER A 11 11.04 9.64 -26.84
N ARG A 12 10.84 8.67 -27.72
CA ARG A 12 11.39 7.32 -27.53
C ARG A 12 12.92 7.35 -27.43
N GLU A 13 13.57 8.19 -28.20
CA GLU A 13 15.04 8.34 -28.26
C GLU A 13 15.58 8.79 -26.89
N LEU A 14 14.99 9.84 -26.31
CA LEU A 14 15.37 10.36 -24.99
C LEU A 14 15.13 9.32 -23.88
N VAL A 15 14.01 8.60 -23.94
CA VAL A 15 13.71 7.54 -22.98
C VAL A 15 14.71 6.40 -23.10
N ASN A 16 15.09 6.02 -24.32
CA ASN A 16 16.07 4.97 -24.56
C ASN A 16 17.47 5.39 -24.06
N GLU A 17 17.90 6.60 -24.35
CA GLU A 17 19.17 7.13 -23.83
C GLU A 17 19.17 7.15 -22.30
N ALA A 18 18.14 7.73 -21.68
CA ALA A 18 18.02 7.77 -20.22
C ALA A 18 18.06 6.37 -19.58
N GLY A 19 17.46 5.36 -20.23
CA GLY A 19 17.40 4.00 -19.74
C GLY A 19 18.76 3.30 -19.67
N LEU A 20 19.74 3.70 -20.48
CA LEU A 20 21.10 3.18 -20.44
C LEU A 20 21.89 3.66 -19.22
N TYR A 21 21.57 4.84 -18.71
CA TYR A 21 22.28 5.46 -17.57
C TYR A 21 21.56 5.33 -16.24
N ALA A 22 20.24 5.14 -16.27
CA ALA A 22 19.43 5.07 -15.06
C ALA A 22 19.31 3.64 -14.53
N ASP A 23 19.33 3.49 -13.19
CA ASP A 23 18.90 2.25 -12.54
C ASP A 23 17.38 2.11 -12.61
N ARG A 24 16.66 3.21 -12.51
CA ARG A 24 15.18 3.27 -12.59
C ARG A 24 14.72 4.49 -13.38
N LEU A 25 13.68 4.30 -14.16
CA LEU A 25 12.93 5.39 -14.79
C LEU A 25 11.54 5.53 -14.17
N SER A 26 11.03 6.75 -14.14
CA SER A 26 9.64 7.01 -13.73
C SER A 26 8.96 7.98 -14.67
N VAL A 27 7.65 7.76 -14.84
CA VAL A 27 6.72 8.71 -15.45
C VAL A 27 5.56 8.83 -14.49
N ASN A 28 5.26 10.04 -14.04
CA ASN A 28 4.17 10.22 -13.07
C ASN A 28 2.82 10.28 -13.78
N VAL A 29 1.86 9.49 -13.29
CA VAL A 29 0.45 9.61 -13.70
C VAL A 29 -0.17 10.87 -13.12
N GLU A 30 0.22 11.23 -11.92
CA GLU A 30 -0.25 12.38 -11.13
C GLU A 30 -1.72 12.26 -10.74
N ILE A 31 -2.66 12.31 -11.70
CA ILE A 31 -4.11 12.25 -11.45
C ILE A 31 -4.69 10.98 -12.09
N PRO A 32 -5.43 10.15 -11.33
CA PRO A 32 -5.95 8.86 -11.79
C PRO A 32 -6.94 8.96 -12.95
N LYS A 33 -7.86 9.94 -12.93
CA LYS A 33 -8.89 10.12 -13.96
C LYS A 33 -8.44 11.16 -14.98
N GLU A 34 -8.57 10.83 -16.27
CA GLU A 34 -8.15 11.71 -17.36
C GLU A 34 -8.94 13.02 -17.39
N GLU A 35 -10.22 12.98 -17.05
CA GLU A 35 -11.07 14.17 -16.95
C GLU A 35 -10.54 15.18 -15.92
N ASN A 36 -10.13 14.69 -14.76
CA ASN A 36 -9.56 15.50 -13.70
C ASN A 36 -8.13 15.96 -14.03
N LEU A 37 -7.35 15.13 -14.74
CA LEU A 37 -6.05 15.54 -15.25
C LEU A 37 -6.19 16.72 -16.24
N LYS A 38 -7.11 16.63 -17.18
CA LYS A 38 -7.38 17.70 -18.15
C LYS A 38 -7.93 18.98 -17.51
N LEU A 39 -8.71 18.83 -16.43
CA LEU A 39 -9.20 19.99 -15.67
C LEU A 39 -8.06 20.79 -15.04
N LEU A 40 -7.04 20.12 -14.50
CA LEU A 40 -5.92 20.74 -13.80
C LEU A 40 -4.77 21.11 -14.73
N ALA A 41 -4.51 20.29 -15.74
CA ALA A 41 -3.41 20.42 -16.70
C ALA A 41 -3.91 20.10 -18.12
N PRO A 42 -4.62 21.06 -18.78
CA PRO A 42 -5.26 20.84 -20.08
C PRO A 42 -4.30 20.39 -21.19
N GLU A 43 -3.01 20.71 -21.04
CA GLU A 43 -1.93 20.32 -21.96
C GLU A 43 -1.51 18.84 -21.82
N LYS A 44 -1.97 18.14 -20.77
CA LYS A 44 -1.63 16.75 -20.50
C LYS A 44 -2.81 15.84 -20.80
N ASP A 45 -2.50 14.64 -21.25
CA ASP A 45 -3.44 13.53 -21.36
C ASP A 45 -2.81 12.22 -20.89
N HIS A 46 -3.62 11.22 -20.62
CA HIS A 46 -3.12 9.90 -20.24
C HIS A 46 -2.28 9.23 -21.33
N LYS A 47 -2.54 9.54 -22.62
CA LYS A 47 -1.76 8.99 -23.74
C LYS A 47 -0.31 9.46 -23.67
N SER A 48 -0.08 10.74 -23.42
CA SER A 48 1.27 11.33 -23.29
C SER A 48 2.02 10.79 -22.06
N VAL A 49 1.31 10.39 -20.99
CA VAL A 49 1.87 9.76 -19.80
C VAL A 49 2.21 8.28 -20.04
N PHE A 50 1.28 7.53 -20.65
CA PHE A 50 1.46 6.09 -20.82
C PHE A 50 2.37 5.69 -21.98
N ALA A 51 2.58 6.56 -22.98
CA ALA A 51 3.48 6.28 -24.08
C ALA A 51 4.95 6.09 -23.61
N PRO A 52 5.56 7.03 -22.86
CA PRO A 52 6.89 6.81 -22.30
C PRO A 52 6.97 5.59 -21.36
N MET A 53 5.93 5.30 -20.56
CA MET A 53 5.89 4.10 -19.74
C MET A 53 6.01 2.82 -20.58
N LYS A 54 5.37 2.80 -21.75
CA LYS A 54 5.44 1.68 -22.69
C LYS A 54 6.83 1.55 -23.29
N TYR A 55 7.51 2.66 -23.63
CA TYR A 55 8.90 2.63 -24.13
C TYR A 55 9.85 2.08 -23.06
N ILE A 56 9.73 2.53 -21.82
CA ILE A 56 10.50 2.00 -20.69
C ILE A 56 10.26 0.49 -20.53
N GLN A 57 9.00 0.06 -20.60
CA GLN A 57 8.66 -1.36 -20.50
C GLN A 57 9.34 -2.18 -21.57
N GLN A 58 9.29 -1.74 -22.83
CA GLN A 58 9.92 -2.40 -23.94
C GLN A 58 11.45 -2.50 -23.75
N GLY A 59 12.12 -1.39 -23.48
CA GLY A 59 13.57 -1.38 -23.28
C GLY A 59 14.04 -2.27 -22.12
N VAL A 60 13.28 -2.32 -21.00
CA VAL A 60 13.61 -3.23 -19.88
C VAL A 60 13.45 -4.70 -20.28
N LEU A 61 12.42 -5.05 -21.06
CA LEU A 61 12.18 -6.43 -21.49
C LEU A 61 13.22 -6.85 -22.52
N GLU A 62 13.47 -6.03 -23.54
CA GLU A 62 14.49 -6.27 -24.57
C GLU A 62 15.87 -6.45 -23.94
N SER A 63 16.29 -5.55 -23.04
CA SER A 63 17.57 -5.68 -22.33
C SER A 63 17.66 -6.96 -21.50
N LYS A 64 16.58 -7.44 -20.90
CA LYS A 64 16.58 -8.71 -20.17
C LYS A 64 16.79 -9.90 -21.10
N GLU A 65 16.12 -9.92 -22.25
CA GLU A 65 16.25 -10.99 -23.26
C GLU A 65 17.65 -11.01 -23.88
N GLU A 66 18.18 -9.84 -24.25
CA GLU A 66 19.53 -9.71 -24.80
C GLU A 66 20.59 -10.19 -23.81
N ARG A 67 20.46 -9.87 -22.53
CA ARG A 67 21.38 -10.30 -21.48
C ARG A 67 21.31 -11.80 -21.16
N GLN A 68 20.24 -12.48 -21.53
CA GLN A 68 20.20 -13.94 -21.50
C GLN A 68 21.05 -14.55 -22.61
N LYS A 69 21.16 -13.87 -23.78
CA LYS A 69 21.91 -14.32 -24.95
C LYS A 69 23.36 -13.84 -24.92
N PHE A 70 23.58 -12.59 -24.49
CA PHE A 70 24.88 -11.93 -24.55
C PHE A 70 25.28 -11.37 -23.18
N ARG A 71 26.34 -11.89 -22.59
CA ARG A 71 26.82 -11.51 -21.24
C ARG A 71 27.10 -10.00 -21.09
N HIS A 72 27.59 -9.37 -22.15
CA HIS A 72 27.98 -7.95 -22.15
C HIS A 72 26.91 -7.00 -22.70
N ALA A 73 25.69 -7.48 -22.99
CA ALA A 73 24.62 -6.61 -23.42
C ALA A 73 24.32 -5.51 -22.36
N PRO A 74 24.08 -4.25 -22.80
CA PRO A 74 23.90 -3.14 -21.89
C PRO A 74 22.69 -3.35 -20.99
N ARG A 75 22.74 -2.79 -19.79
CA ARG A 75 21.59 -2.75 -18.88
C ARG A 75 20.71 -1.58 -19.27
N PHE A 76 19.42 -1.79 -19.20
CA PHE A 76 18.43 -0.74 -19.38
C PHE A 76 17.51 -0.70 -18.15
N ALA A 77 17.56 0.38 -17.38
CA ALA A 77 16.77 0.62 -16.17
C ALA A 77 16.52 -0.68 -15.34
N PRO A 78 17.58 -1.35 -14.83
CA PRO A 78 17.49 -2.71 -14.27
C PRO A 78 16.58 -2.81 -13.06
N ALA A 79 16.36 -1.72 -12.33
CA ALA A 79 15.39 -1.65 -11.22
C ALA A 79 13.95 -1.37 -11.70
N GLY A 80 13.71 -1.37 -13.03
CA GLY A 80 12.38 -1.20 -13.63
C GLY A 80 11.85 0.23 -13.55
N GLN A 81 10.53 0.36 -13.64
CA GLN A 81 9.87 1.66 -13.62
C GLN A 81 9.01 1.90 -12.37
N SER A 82 8.75 3.16 -12.11
CA SER A 82 7.84 3.62 -11.06
C SER A 82 6.98 4.78 -11.56
N THR A 83 5.94 5.08 -10.80
CA THR A 83 5.05 6.22 -11.04
C THR A 83 4.66 6.85 -9.71
N GLN A 84 4.03 8.02 -9.78
CA GLN A 84 3.49 8.72 -8.63
C GLN A 84 2.08 9.21 -8.92
N VAL A 85 1.23 9.15 -7.89
CA VAL A 85 -0.14 9.66 -7.88
C VAL A 85 -0.25 10.70 -6.76
N ILE A 86 -0.92 11.81 -7.06
CA ILE A 86 -1.22 12.87 -6.10
C ILE A 86 -2.55 12.52 -5.41
N VAL A 87 -2.57 12.57 -4.09
CA VAL A 87 -3.71 12.19 -3.26
C VAL A 87 -4.39 13.44 -2.72
N GLY A 88 -5.67 13.61 -3.02
CA GLY A 88 -6.48 14.70 -2.47
C GLY A 88 -6.37 16.03 -3.23
N ALA A 89 -5.80 16.05 -4.44
CA ALA A 89 -5.89 17.19 -5.33
C ALA A 89 -7.24 17.24 -6.08
N THR A 90 -7.86 16.10 -6.25
CA THR A 90 -9.10 15.87 -6.99
C THR A 90 -10.01 14.91 -6.22
N SER A 91 -11.21 14.69 -6.71
CA SER A 91 -12.29 13.97 -6.00
C SER A 91 -12.21 12.44 -6.12
N GLU A 92 -11.11 11.88 -6.63
CA GLU A 92 -10.98 10.42 -6.73
C GLU A 92 -11.03 9.76 -5.36
N SER A 93 -11.78 8.65 -5.31
CA SER A 93 -11.82 7.75 -4.17
C SER A 93 -10.51 6.96 -4.05
N ASP A 94 -10.26 6.38 -2.86
CA ASP A 94 -9.15 5.44 -2.70
C ASP A 94 -9.33 4.19 -3.56
N LYS A 95 -10.58 3.83 -3.87
CA LYS A 95 -10.92 2.76 -4.82
C LYS A 95 -10.37 3.07 -6.22
N ASP A 96 -10.62 4.27 -6.76
CA ASP A 96 -10.10 4.69 -8.07
C ASP A 96 -8.56 4.59 -8.10
N ILE A 97 -7.90 5.07 -7.05
CA ILE A 97 -6.44 5.07 -6.92
C ILE A 97 -5.89 3.64 -6.85
N LEU A 98 -6.50 2.76 -6.06
CA LEU A 98 -6.03 1.38 -5.88
C LEU A 98 -6.29 0.51 -7.11
N PHE A 99 -7.39 0.71 -7.84
CA PHE A 99 -7.63 0.04 -9.11
C PHE A 99 -6.59 0.43 -10.16
N LEU A 100 -6.28 1.73 -10.28
CA LEU A 100 -5.19 2.18 -11.16
C LEU A 100 -3.85 1.55 -10.75
N SER A 101 -3.53 1.55 -9.45
CA SER A 101 -2.29 0.98 -8.94
C SER A 101 -2.18 -0.52 -9.23
N SER A 102 -3.26 -1.26 -9.02
CA SER A 102 -3.34 -2.70 -9.33
C SER A 102 -3.15 -2.97 -10.82
N ALA A 103 -3.81 -2.20 -11.70
CA ALA A 103 -3.63 -2.30 -13.14
C ALA A 103 -2.19 -2.00 -13.59
N LEU A 104 -1.54 -1.03 -12.95
CA LEU A 104 -0.13 -0.71 -13.19
C LEU A 104 0.81 -1.83 -12.74
N TYR A 105 0.56 -2.45 -11.59
CA TYR A 105 1.34 -3.61 -11.11
C TYR A 105 1.17 -4.86 -11.97
N GLY A 106 0.09 -4.97 -12.72
CA GLY A 106 -0.07 -6.00 -13.76
C GLY A 106 0.96 -5.89 -14.90
N ARG A 107 1.64 -4.74 -15.06
CA ARG A 107 2.71 -4.56 -16.05
C ARG A 107 4.04 -5.12 -15.50
N PRO A 108 4.77 -5.97 -16.24
CA PRO A 108 5.94 -6.70 -15.72
C PRO A 108 7.06 -5.84 -15.15
N THR A 109 7.19 -4.60 -15.64
CA THR A 109 8.29 -3.70 -15.29
C THR A 109 7.93 -2.68 -14.22
N MET A 110 6.64 -2.51 -13.90
CA MET A 110 6.20 -1.60 -12.83
C MET A 110 6.59 -2.16 -11.47
N LYS A 111 7.38 -1.40 -10.71
CA LYS A 111 7.91 -1.84 -9.40
C LYS A 111 7.32 -1.07 -8.24
N ARG A 112 6.90 0.19 -8.47
CA ARG A 112 6.40 1.03 -7.40
C ARG A 112 5.42 2.08 -7.92
N VAL A 113 4.29 2.21 -7.25
CA VAL A 113 3.43 3.38 -7.28
C VAL A 113 3.71 4.17 -6.00
N TYR A 114 4.01 5.45 -6.14
CA TYR A 114 4.17 6.38 -5.02
C TYR A 114 2.88 7.17 -4.86
N TYR A 115 2.50 7.43 -3.62
CA TYR A 115 1.39 8.29 -3.25
C TYR A 115 1.95 9.52 -2.59
N SER A 116 1.47 10.70 -2.98
CA SER A 116 1.92 11.97 -2.42
C SER A 116 0.71 12.81 -2.08
N GLY A 117 0.55 13.14 -0.81
CA GLY A 117 -0.51 14.04 -0.37
C GLY A 117 -0.39 15.40 -1.02
N TYR A 118 -1.49 15.91 -1.56
CA TYR A 118 -1.54 17.22 -2.17
C TYR A 118 -1.20 18.32 -1.14
N VAL A 119 -0.30 19.22 -1.51
CA VAL A 119 0.07 20.40 -0.73
C VAL A 119 -0.50 21.63 -1.43
N SER A 120 -1.41 22.35 -0.76
CA SER A 120 -1.95 23.59 -1.28
C SER A 120 -0.89 24.69 -1.22
N VAL A 121 -0.39 25.11 -2.38
CA VAL A 121 0.61 26.17 -2.50
C VAL A 121 -0.05 27.55 -2.55
N ASN A 122 -1.27 27.62 -3.09
CA ASN A 122 -2.05 28.83 -3.21
C ASN A 122 -3.55 28.57 -2.98
N THR A 123 -4.31 29.62 -2.77
CA THR A 123 -5.76 29.56 -2.53
C THR A 123 -6.58 30.25 -3.64
N TYR A 124 -5.92 30.77 -4.67
CA TYR A 124 -6.61 31.50 -5.76
C TYR A 124 -7.12 30.55 -6.84
N ASP A 125 -6.50 29.38 -7.04
CA ASP A 125 -6.99 28.41 -8.02
C ASP A 125 -8.14 27.60 -7.44
N LYS A 126 -9.37 27.99 -7.81
CA LYS A 126 -10.61 27.34 -7.32
C LYS A 126 -10.82 25.91 -7.83
N ARG A 127 -10.02 25.44 -8.79
CA ARG A 127 -10.05 24.05 -9.27
C ARG A 127 -9.41 23.09 -8.26
N LEU A 128 -8.57 23.61 -7.38
CA LEU A 128 -7.83 22.86 -6.37
C LEU A 128 -8.45 23.06 -4.96
N PRO A 129 -8.47 22.03 -4.13
CA PRO A 129 -8.98 22.17 -2.77
C PRO A 129 -8.03 23.01 -1.92
N ALA A 130 -8.59 23.96 -1.17
CA ALA A 130 -7.84 24.76 -0.18
C ALA A 130 -7.63 23.95 1.11
N LEU A 131 -6.69 23.01 1.09
CA LEU A 131 -6.37 22.18 2.25
C LEU A 131 -5.45 22.95 3.21
N LYS A 132 -5.79 22.96 4.51
CA LYS A 132 -4.92 23.51 5.55
C LYS A 132 -3.66 22.68 5.75
N GLN A 133 -3.74 21.38 5.54
CA GLN A 133 -2.63 20.42 5.67
C GLN A 133 -2.76 19.31 4.63
N PRO A 134 -1.64 18.75 4.15
CA PRO A 134 -1.65 17.61 3.25
C PRO A 134 -2.38 16.40 3.88
N PRO A 135 -3.05 15.55 3.11
CA PRO A 135 -3.79 14.39 3.62
C PRO A 135 -2.84 13.21 3.95
N LEU A 136 -1.87 13.43 4.83
CA LEU A 136 -0.81 12.46 5.16
C LEU A 136 -1.34 11.15 5.73
N VAL A 137 -2.45 11.17 6.47
CA VAL A 137 -3.05 9.94 6.99
C VAL A 137 -3.59 9.11 5.84
N ARG A 138 -4.31 9.71 4.88
CA ARG A 138 -4.82 9.05 3.68
C ARG A 138 -3.69 8.48 2.82
N GLU A 139 -2.62 9.26 2.62
CA GLU A 139 -1.40 8.81 1.94
C GLU A 139 -0.83 7.55 2.61
N ASN A 140 -0.65 7.57 3.93
CA ASN A 140 -0.17 6.42 4.68
C ASN A 140 -1.09 5.19 4.57
N ARG A 141 -2.43 5.38 4.55
CA ARG A 141 -3.39 4.29 4.36
C ARG A 141 -3.28 3.67 2.97
N LEU A 142 -3.09 4.49 1.93
CA LEU A 142 -2.83 4.01 0.58
C LEU A 142 -1.55 3.20 0.49
N TYR A 143 -0.45 3.62 1.13
CA TYR A 143 0.76 2.81 1.23
C TYR A 143 0.54 1.48 1.95
N GLN A 144 -0.29 1.45 2.99
CA GLN A 144 -0.64 0.21 3.68
C GLN A 144 -1.48 -0.71 2.80
N ALA A 145 -2.45 -0.17 2.06
CA ALA A 145 -3.25 -0.92 1.09
C ALA A 145 -2.40 -1.46 -0.08
N ASP A 146 -1.51 -0.63 -0.64
CA ASP A 146 -0.53 -1.04 -1.65
C ASP A 146 0.31 -2.23 -1.17
N TRP A 147 0.71 -2.21 0.10
CA TRP A 147 1.46 -3.31 0.70
C TRP A 147 0.63 -4.61 0.77
N LEU A 148 -0.67 -4.51 1.05
CA LEU A 148 -1.58 -5.66 1.04
C LEU A 148 -1.73 -6.25 -0.37
N LEU A 149 -1.88 -5.42 -1.39
CA LEU A 149 -1.97 -5.85 -2.79
C LEU A 149 -0.70 -6.60 -3.23
N ARG A 150 0.48 -6.07 -2.90
CA ARG A 150 1.75 -6.56 -3.44
C ARG A 150 2.30 -7.77 -2.70
N PHE A 151 2.03 -7.92 -1.42
CA PHE A 151 2.71 -8.91 -0.58
C PHE A 151 1.78 -9.83 0.21
N TYR A 152 0.50 -9.46 0.35
CA TYR A 152 -0.47 -10.22 1.13
C TYR A 152 -1.55 -10.88 0.27
N GLN A 153 -1.42 -10.79 -1.05
CA GLN A 153 -2.36 -11.40 -2.00
C GLN A 153 -3.81 -10.90 -1.85
N PHE A 154 -4.00 -9.69 -1.33
CA PHE A 154 -5.30 -9.04 -1.35
C PHE A 154 -5.62 -8.54 -2.76
N LYS A 155 -6.89 -8.62 -3.13
CA LYS A 155 -7.43 -7.92 -4.29
C LYS A 155 -7.95 -6.55 -3.88
N VAL A 156 -8.13 -5.65 -4.86
CA VAL A 156 -8.61 -4.28 -4.57
C VAL A 156 -10.00 -4.32 -3.98
N ASP A 157 -10.89 -5.15 -4.55
CA ASP A 157 -12.28 -5.33 -4.13
C ASP A 157 -12.45 -5.95 -2.73
N GLU A 158 -11.41 -6.61 -2.19
CA GLU A 158 -11.37 -7.01 -0.78
C GLU A 158 -11.10 -5.81 0.14
N ILE A 159 -10.27 -4.87 -0.29
CA ILE A 159 -9.82 -3.72 0.54
C ILE A 159 -10.85 -2.60 0.52
N VAL A 160 -11.33 -2.25 -0.67
CA VAL A 160 -12.30 -1.19 -0.96
C VAL A 160 -13.32 -1.68 -1.97
N ASP A 161 -14.58 -1.25 -1.84
CA ASP A 161 -15.70 -1.63 -2.69
C ASP A 161 -16.65 -0.43 -2.91
N ASP A 162 -17.81 -0.65 -3.50
CA ASP A 162 -18.77 0.43 -3.75
C ASP A 162 -19.43 0.96 -2.47
N ALA A 163 -19.55 0.12 -1.44
CA ALA A 163 -20.08 0.52 -0.13
C ALA A 163 -19.02 1.25 0.71
N TYR A 164 -17.75 0.92 0.51
CA TYR A 164 -16.60 1.49 1.22
C TYR A 164 -15.51 1.90 0.22
N PRO A 165 -15.73 2.97 -0.58
CA PRO A 165 -14.80 3.38 -1.62
C PRO A 165 -13.51 4.02 -1.08
N ASP A 166 -13.53 4.49 0.16
CA ASP A 166 -12.38 5.13 0.81
C ASP A 166 -11.88 4.31 2.01
N LEU A 167 -10.58 4.39 2.24
CA LEU A 167 -9.90 3.72 3.34
C LEU A 167 -10.23 4.40 4.68
N ASP A 168 -10.37 3.57 5.71
CA ASP A 168 -10.54 4.07 7.07
C ASP A 168 -9.29 4.83 7.54
N LEU A 169 -9.47 6.06 7.99
CA LEU A 169 -8.36 6.90 8.42
C LEU A 169 -7.88 6.58 9.85
N GLU A 170 -8.72 5.96 10.68
CA GLU A 170 -8.38 5.67 12.08
C GLU A 170 -7.66 4.33 12.24
N ILE A 171 -8.05 3.30 11.45
CA ILE A 171 -7.49 1.96 11.53
C ILE A 171 -6.80 1.57 10.21
N ASP A 172 -5.91 0.58 10.26
CA ASP A 172 -5.23 0.11 9.04
C ASP A 172 -6.17 -0.71 8.15
N PRO A 173 -5.91 -0.75 6.82
CA PRO A 173 -6.81 -1.41 5.85
C PRO A 173 -7.04 -2.89 6.13
N LYS A 174 -6.06 -3.61 6.67
CA LYS A 174 -6.19 -5.03 7.01
C LYS A 174 -7.12 -5.25 8.21
N LEU A 175 -7.01 -4.40 9.22
CA LEU A 175 -7.92 -4.42 10.36
C LEU A 175 -9.34 -4.01 9.92
N SER A 176 -9.45 -2.99 9.06
CA SER A 176 -10.74 -2.57 8.50
C SER A 176 -11.43 -3.71 7.76
N TRP A 177 -10.68 -4.43 6.90
CA TRP A 177 -11.19 -5.62 6.22
C TRP A 177 -11.68 -6.69 7.21
N ALA A 178 -10.86 -7.04 8.19
CA ALA A 178 -11.20 -8.08 9.16
C ALA A 178 -12.44 -7.76 10.01
N LEU A 179 -12.66 -6.49 10.33
CA LEU A 179 -13.86 -6.05 11.05
C LEU A 179 -15.14 -6.05 10.19
N ARG A 180 -14.99 -5.96 8.87
CA ARG A 180 -16.10 -6.08 7.90
C ARG A 180 -16.44 -7.56 7.57
N HIS A 181 -15.52 -8.48 7.87
CA HIS A 181 -15.67 -9.92 7.61
C HIS A 181 -15.56 -10.76 8.90
N PRO A 182 -16.39 -10.50 9.91
CA PRO A 182 -16.34 -11.23 11.19
C PRO A 182 -16.56 -12.74 11.01
N GLU A 183 -17.28 -13.15 9.96
CA GLU A 183 -17.56 -14.55 9.62
C GLU A 183 -16.30 -15.35 9.26
N GLN A 184 -15.20 -14.68 8.88
CA GLN A 184 -13.91 -15.31 8.58
C GLN A 184 -13.10 -15.64 9.86
N PHE A 185 -13.56 -15.18 11.02
CA PHE A 185 -12.81 -15.26 12.28
C PHE A 185 -13.62 -15.96 13.38
N PRO A 186 -12.97 -16.60 14.33
CA PRO A 186 -11.51 -16.69 14.55
C PRO A 186 -10.83 -17.74 13.64
N VAL A 187 -9.57 -17.46 13.28
CA VAL A 187 -8.74 -18.34 12.45
C VAL A 187 -7.92 -19.28 13.34
N ASP A 188 -8.02 -20.59 13.13
CA ASP A 188 -7.13 -21.55 13.79
C ASP A 188 -5.72 -21.49 13.18
N ILE A 189 -4.79 -20.90 13.91
CA ILE A 189 -3.39 -20.70 13.48
C ILE A 189 -2.70 -22.02 13.09
N ASN A 190 -3.10 -23.11 13.75
CA ASN A 190 -2.48 -24.41 13.53
C ASN A 190 -3.02 -25.15 12.31
N LYS A 191 -4.14 -24.68 11.72
CA LYS A 191 -4.80 -25.36 10.59
C LYS A 191 -4.92 -24.50 9.34
N ALA A 192 -5.16 -23.20 9.51
CA ALA A 192 -5.44 -22.28 8.41
C ALA A 192 -4.35 -22.29 7.34
N ASP A 193 -4.73 -22.08 6.08
CA ASP A 193 -3.77 -21.93 4.99
C ASP A 193 -2.96 -20.64 5.11
N TYR A 194 -1.93 -20.52 4.28
CA TYR A 194 -1.04 -19.37 4.30
C TYR A 194 -1.76 -18.07 3.94
N GLU A 195 -2.71 -18.12 3.01
CA GLU A 195 -3.45 -16.96 2.52
C GLU A 195 -4.36 -16.42 3.61
N MET A 196 -5.05 -17.31 4.33
CA MET A 196 -5.90 -16.91 5.45
C MET A 196 -5.07 -16.35 6.62
N LEU A 197 -3.89 -16.91 6.89
CA LEU A 197 -2.96 -16.34 7.89
C LEU A 197 -2.54 -14.90 7.54
N LEU A 198 -2.35 -14.60 6.25
CA LEU A 198 -2.04 -13.23 5.80
C LEU A 198 -3.20 -12.25 6.03
N ARG A 199 -4.44 -12.72 6.13
CA ARG A 199 -5.61 -11.87 6.40
C ARG A 199 -5.78 -11.52 7.87
N VAL A 200 -5.16 -12.28 8.78
CA VAL A 200 -5.24 -12.02 10.22
C VAL A 200 -4.55 -10.72 10.60
N PRO A 201 -5.24 -9.74 11.23
CA PRO A 201 -4.60 -8.53 11.76
C PRO A 201 -3.49 -8.88 12.76
N GLY A 202 -2.31 -8.27 12.58
CA GLY A 202 -1.14 -8.55 13.42
C GLY A 202 -0.23 -9.69 12.93
N VAL A 203 -0.63 -10.45 11.91
CA VAL A 203 0.23 -11.47 11.26
C VAL A 203 0.83 -10.87 9.99
N GLY A 204 2.16 -10.80 9.92
CA GLY A 204 2.91 -10.34 8.74
C GLY A 204 3.33 -11.50 7.85
N VAL A 205 3.83 -11.20 6.63
CA VAL A 205 4.35 -12.20 5.68
C VAL A 205 5.40 -13.10 6.31
N LYS A 206 6.36 -12.52 7.04
CA LYS A 206 7.40 -13.29 7.74
C LYS A 206 6.80 -14.20 8.81
N SER A 207 5.89 -13.66 9.64
CA SER A 207 5.23 -14.42 10.69
C SER A 207 4.37 -15.54 10.12
N ALA A 208 3.61 -15.31 9.05
CA ALA A 208 2.80 -16.34 8.40
C ALA A 208 3.65 -17.50 7.86
N LYS A 209 4.79 -17.21 7.22
CA LYS A 209 5.75 -18.24 6.77
C LYS A 209 6.30 -19.06 7.94
N LEU A 210 6.68 -18.39 9.03
CA LEU A 210 7.20 -19.06 10.24
C LEU A 210 6.11 -19.90 10.92
N ILE A 211 4.86 -19.43 10.99
CA ILE A 211 3.73 -20.21 11.50
C ILE A 211 3.58 -21.51 10.71
N VAL A 212 3.51 -21.43 9.37
CA VAL A 212 3.36 -22.61 8.50
C VAL A 212 4.52 -23.58 8.66
N ALA A 213 5.74 -23.10 8.82
CA ALA A 213 6.92 -23.94 9.04
C ALA A 213 6.91 -24.59 10.43
N SER A 214 6.68 -23.80 11.50
CA SER A 214 6.83 -24.24 12.88
C SER A 214 5.72 -25.21 13.34
N ARG A 215 4.48 -25.00 12.88
CA ARG A 215 3.33 -25.86 13.27
C ARG A 215 3.45 -27.32 12.80
N ARG A 216 4.38 -27.61 11.88
CA ARG A 216 4.69 -28.99 11.46
C ARG A 216 5.35 -29.81 12.56
N PHE A 217 6.01 -29.16 13.51
CA PHE A 217 6.75 -29.80 14.58
C PHE A 217 5.95 -29.85 15.89
N SER A 218 5.18 -28.80 16.17
CA SER A 218 4.35 -28.72 17.38
C SER A 218 3.20 -27.73 17.18
N ARG A 219 2.11 -27.94 17.94
CA ARG A 219 1.02 -26.95 17.96
C ARG A 219 1.52 -25.67 18.63
N LEU A 220 1.28 -24.55 17.95
CA LEU A 220 1.68 -23.22 18.39
C LEU A 220 0.65 -22.65 19.37
N GLY A 221 1.16 -22.04 20.44
CA GLY A 221 0.41 -21.26 21.41
C GLY A 221 0.77 -19.79 21.37
N PHE A 222 0.28 -19.02 22.34
CA PHE A 222 0.51 -17.56 22.41
C PHE A 222 1.98 -17.19 22.52
N TYR A 223 2.74 -17.95 23.30
CA TYR A 223 4.15 -17.70 23.53
C TYR A 223 4.98 -17.85 22.26
N GLU A 224 4.76 -18.93 21.52
CA GLU A 224 5.43 -19.20 20.24
C GLU A 224 5.06 -18.15 19.21
N LEU A 225 3.78 -17.77 19.12
CA LEU A 225 3.32 -16.73 18.19
C LEU A 225 3.97 -15.38 18.48
N LYS A 226 4.13 -15.01 19.75
CA LYS A 226 4.84 -13.79 20.14
C LYS A 226 6.31 -13.83 19.73
N LYS A 227 7.00 -14.98 19.92
CA LYS A 227 8.40 -15.18 19.47
C LYS A 227 8.55 -15.13 17.95
N ILE A 228 7.57 -15.67 17.22
CA ILE A 228 7.51 -15.59 15.75
C ILE A 228 7.34 -14.13 15.24
N GLY A 229 6.94 -13.20 16.12
CA GLY A 229 6.75 -11.80 15.79
C GLY A 229 5.32 -11.44 15.36
N VAL A 230 4.34 -12.22 15.80
CA VAL A 230 2.92 -11.86 15.68
C VAL A 230 2.60 -10.71 16.64
N VAL A 231 1.93 -9.67 16.13
CA VAL A 231 1.47 -8.54 16.95
C VAL A 231 0.23 -8.96 17.73
N MET A 232 0.46 -9.61 18.89
CA MET A 232 -0.60 -10.22 19.70
C MET A 232 -1.66 -9.22 20.14
N LYS A 233 -1.32 -7.95 20.35
CA LYS A 233 -2.30 -6.88 20.67
C LYS A 233 -3.44 -6.82 19.66
N LYS A 234 -3.19 -7.13 18.38
CA LYS A 234 -4.22 -7.19 17.33
C LYS A 234 -4.71 -8.61 17.11
N ALA A 235 -3.80 -9.57 16.95
CA ALA A 235 -4.11 -10.92 16.50
C ALA A 235 -5.02 -11.68 17.49
N GLN A 236 -4.92 -11.42 18.76
CA GLN A 236 -5.68 -12.12 19.81
C GLN A 236 -7.21 -12.13 19.61
N TYR A 237 -7.76 -11.13 18.94
CA TYR A 237 -9.19 -11.03 18.67
C TYR A 237 -9.63 -11.82 17.42
N PHE A 238 -8.68 -12.32 16.64
CA PHE A 238 -8.92 -12.88 15.32
C PHE A 238 -8.42 -14.31 15.15
N ILE A 239 -7.84 -14.93 16.22
CA ILE A 239 -7.23 -16.25 16.12
C ILE A 239 -7.65 -17.17 17.25
N THR A 240 -7.56 -18.48 16.97
CA THR A 240 -7.45 -19.54 17.99
C THR A 240 -6.10 -20.24 17.88
N CYS A 241 -5.59 -20.76 18.99
CA CYS A 241 -4.33 -21.48 19.06
C CYS A 241 -4.40 -22.62 20.12
N LYS A 242 -3.24 -23.22 20.48
CA LYS A 242 -3.18 -24.31 21.46
C LYS A 242 -3.83 -23.95 22.80
N GLU A 243 -3.57 -22.73 23.25
CA GLU A 243 -4.16 -22.18 24.47
C GLU A 243 -5.27 -21.21 24.05
N LEU A 244 -6.50 -21.52 24.42
CA LEU A 244 -7.57 -20.53 24.41
C LEU A 244 -7.45 -19.77 25.72
N PRO A 245 -6.99 -18.52 25.72
CA PRO A 245 -7.02 -17.76 26.96
C PRO A 245 -8.48 -17.64 27.39
N LEU A 246 -8.78 -18.07 28.60
CA LEU A 246 -10.09 -18.01 29.23
C LEU A 246 -10.72 -16.60 29.26
N GLN A 247 -9.98 -15.59 28.81
CA GLN A 247 -10.35 -14.17 28.84
C GLN A 247 -10.36 -13.47 27.48
N MET A 248 -10.07 -14.18 26.37
CA MET A 248 -10.04 -13.55 25.04
C MET A 248 -11.33 -13.80 24.30
N LEU A 249 -12.16 -12.78 24.28
CA LEU A 249 -13.32 -12.71 23.41
C LEU A 249 -12.86 -12.50 21.97
N THR A 250 -13.40 -13.29 21.07
CA THR A 250 -13.14 -13.20 19.63
C THR A 250 -14.05 -12.15 18.99
N VAL A 251 -13.81 -11.84 17.73
CA VAL A 251 -14.68 -10.92 16.95
C VAL A 251 -16.13 -11.41 16.95
N ASN A 252 -16.37 -12.73 17.00
CA ASN A 252 -17.70 -13.31 17.07
C ASN A 252 -18.39 -13.10 18.44
N GLU A 253 -17.59 -13.03 19.54
CA GLU A 253 -18.10 -12.80 20.89
C GLU A 253 -18.17 -11.32 21.23
N LEU A 254 -17.29 -10.51 20.63
CA LEU A 254 -17.30 -9.06 20.70
C LEU A 254 -17.83 -8.50 19.38
N SER A 255 -18.71 -7.51 19.45
CA SER A 255 -19.09 -6.80 18.22
C SER A 255 -17.86 -6.19 17.55
N PRO A 256 -17.82 -6.12 16.19
CA PRO A 256 -16.73 -5.47 15.45
C PRO A 256 -16.44 -4.05 15.94
N GLN A 257 -17.47 -3.29 16.35
CA GLN A 257 -17.36 -1.94 16.91
C GLN A 257 -16.59 -1.96 18.23
N ARG A 258 -16.83 -2.97 19.07
CA ARG A 258 -16.10 -3.10 20.35
C ARG A 258 -14.65 -3.43 20.12
N VAL A 259 -14.33 -4.37 19.22
CA VAL A 259 -12.95 -4.69 18.83
C VAL A 259 -12.25 -3.46 18.26
N ARG A 260 -12.94 -2.70 17.37
CA ARG A 260 -12.41 -1.42 16.84
C ARG A 260 -12.04 -0.48 17.99
N SER A 261 -12.93 -0.24 18.94
CA SER A 261 -12.69 0.69 20.06
C SER A 261 -11.49 0.27 20.94
N LEU A 262 -11.27 -1.03 21.12
CA LEU A 262 -10.13 -1.55 21.86
C LEU A 262 -8.79 -1.41 21.15
N LEU A 263 -8.81 -1.38 19.81
CA LEU A 263 -7.63 -1.29 18.96
C LEU A 263 -7.30 0.12 18.49
N LEU A 264 -8.24 1.05 18.60
CA LEU A 264 -7.97 2.46 18.30
C LEU A 264 -6.82 3.00 19.17
N PRO A 265 -5.97 3.86 18.61
CA PRO A 265 -4.96 4.57 19.38
C PRO A 265 -5.65 5.39 20.48
N LYS A 266 -5.26 5.18 21.73
CA LYS A 266 -5.71 6.09 22.78
C LYS A 266 -5.23 7.51 22.44
N PRO A 267 -6.09 8.53 22.60
CA PRO A 267 -5.65 9.91 22.40
C PRO A 267 -4.42 10.14 23.27
N LYS A 268 -3.35 10.66 22.67
CA LYS A 268 -2.18 11.09 23.45
C LYS A 268 -2.69 12.10 24.46
N LYS A 269 -2.48 11.86 25.76
CA LYS A 269 -2.69 12.90 26.77
C LYS A 269 -1.94 14.11 26.26
N LYS A 270 -2.61 15.24 26.07
CA LYS A 270 -1.94 16.52 25.85
C LYS A 270 -0.97 16.66 27.01
N VAL A 271 0.32 16.67 26.71
CA VAL A 271 1.34 17.07 27.70
C VAL A 271 0.93 18.47 28.09
N ASP A 272 0.66 18.68 29.35
CA ASP A 272 0.30 20.01 29.85
C ASP A 272 1.57 20.88 29.62
N GLU A 273 1.49 21.81 28.68
CA GLU A 273 2.61 22.70 28.33
C GLU A 273 3.13 23.48 29.55
N ARG A 274 2.40 23.49 30.67
CA ARG A 274 2.82 24.07 31.97
C ARG A 274 3.92 23.25 32.66
N GLN A 275 4.15 21.97 32.27
CA GLN A 275 5.20 21.13 32.86
C GLN A 275 6.58 21.27 32.19
N LEU A 276 6.69 22.07 31.11
CA LEU A 276 7.95 22.30 30.39
C LEU A 276 8.62 23.63 30.71
N ARG A 277 8.12 24.40 31.69
CA ARG A 277 8.86 25.54 32.25
C ARG A 277 9.67 25.08 33.47
N LEU A 278 10.83 24.50 33.24
CA LEU A 278 11.95 24.53 34.14
C LEU A 278 12.72 25.80 33.79
N ASP A 279 12.47 26.85 34.54
CA ASP A 279 13.30 28.05 34.55
C ASP A 279 14.66 27.68 35.19
N PHE A 280 15.74 27.79 34.38
CA PHE A 280 17.11 27.88 34.87
C PHE A 280 17.50 29.34 35.02
#